data_c8a784ef73d38f9ef146ffd578b45edd
#
_entry.id   c8a784ef73d38f9ef146ffd578b45edd
#
_cell.length_a   1.000
_cell.length_b   1.000
_cell.length_c   1.000
_cell.angle_alpha   90.00
_cell.angle_beta   90.00
_cell.angle_gamma   90.00
#
_symmetry.space_group_name_H-M   'P 1'
#
loop_
_entity.id
_entity.type
_entity.pdbx_description
1 polymer ?
#
loop_
_entity_poly.entity_id
_entity_poly.type
_entity_poly.pdbx_seq_one_letter_code
_entity_poly.pdbx_strand_id
1 'polypeptide(L)' 'MIEHYFDCPHCWENQLKMIDPSIKEQNFIEDCEVCCNPLEFELNISNNHLEYFSAISIGQ' A
#
# COMPACT_ATOMS: atom_id res chain seq x y z
N MET A 1 -13.52 -5.89 -0.88
CA MET A 1 -12.13 -5.39 -0.65
C MET A 1 -11.15 -6.20 -1.46
N ILE A 2 -10.13 -5.54 -1.98
CA ILE A 2 -9.06 -6.20 -2.72
C ILE A 2 -7.94 -6.51 -1.73
N GLU A 3 -7.47 -7.75 -1.74
CA GLU A 3 -6.31 -8.15 -0.94
C GLU A 3 -5.07 -8.04 -1.80
N HIS A 4 -4.10 -7.26 -1.36
CA HIS A 4 -2.85 -7.08 -2.09
C HIS A 4 -1.68 -7.26 -1.15
N TYR A 5 -0.74 -8.12 -1.55
CA TYR A 5 0.47 -8.36 -0.78
C TYR A 5 1.60 -7.46 -1.29
N PHE A 6 2.37 -6.92 -0.37
CA PHE A 6 3.50 -6.08 -0.73
C PHE A 6 4.66 -6.31 0.25
N ASP A 7 5.87 -5.96 -0.19
CA ASP A 7 7.05 -6.05 0.67
C ASP A 7 7.38 -4.65 1.19
N CYS A 8 7.61 -4.56 2.50
CA CYS A 8 8.01 -3.31 3.11
C CYS A 8 9.39 -2.89 2.59
N PRO A 9 9.57 -1.65 2.12
CA PRO A 9 10.87 -1.21 1.61
C PRO A 9 11.94 -1.02 2.70
N HIS A 10 11.55 -1.09 3.97
CA HIS A 10 12.50 -0.99 5.08
C HIS A 10 12.93 -2.36 5.59
N CYS A 11 11.99 -3.22 5.92
CA CYS A 11 12.27 -4.50 6.56
C CYS A 11 12.10 -5.70 5.65
N TRP A 12 11.55 -5.49 4.46
CA TRP A 12 11.33 -6.52 3.43
C TRP A 12 10.39 -7.64 3.88
N GLU A 13 9.55 -7.36 4.86
CA GLU A 13 8.53 -8.32 5.28
C GLU A 13 7.33 -8.23 4.36
N ASN A 14 6.83 -9.37 3.91
CA ASN A 14 5.63 -9.44 3.08
C ASN A 14 4.40 -9.19 3.97
N GLN A 15 3.54 -8.28 3.54
CA GLN A 15 2.37 -7.86 4.31
C GLN A 15 1.15 -7.79 3.42
N LEU A 16 -0.02 -7.94 4.03
CA LEU A 16 -1.29 -7.83 3.33
C LEU A 16 -1.88 -6.45 3.52
N LYS A 17 -2.32 -5.85 2.42
CA LYS A 17 -3.03 -4.57 2.44
C LYS A 17 -4.42 -4.76 1.87
N MET A 18 -5.43 -4.35 2.64
CA MET A 18 -6.81 -4.38 2.19
C MET A 18 -7.13 -3.07 1.49
N ILE A 19 -7.62 -3.14 0.27
CA ILE A 19 -7.84 -1.99 -0.60
C ILE A 19 -9.31 -1.89 -0.95
N ASP A 20 -9.89 -0.68 -0.81
CA ASP A 20 -11.28 -0.43 -1.14
C ASP A 20 -11.41 -0.15 -2.63
N PRO A 21 -12.06 -1.03 -3.41
CA PRO A 21 -12.17 -0.85 -4.85
C PRO A 21 -13.15 0.25 -5.26
N SER A 22 -13.92 0.81 -4.34
CA SER A 22 -14.86 1.89 -4.66
C SER A 22 -14.17 3.24 -4.85
N ILE A 23 -12.92 3.37 -4.40
CA ILE A 23 -12.15 4.60 -4.52
C ILE A 23 -11.10 4.41 -5.61
N LYS A 24 -11.22 5.17 -6.72
CA LYS A 24 -10.38 4.96 -7.89
C LYS A 24 -8.93 5.36 -7.68
N GLU A 25 -8.70 6.45 -6.98
CA GLU A 25 -7.34 6.92 -6.68
C GLU A 25 -7.18 7.03 -5.18
N GLN A 26 -6.13 6.43 -4.66
CA GLN A 26 -5.86 6.46 -3.23
C GLN A 26 -4.39 6.82 -3.01
N ASN A 27 -4.18 7.73 -2.08
CA ASN A 27 -2.85 8.10 -1.64
C ASN A 27 -2.93 8.37 -0.14
N PHE A 28 -2.17 7.61 0.63
CA PHE A 28 -2.23 7.72 2.09
C PHE A 28 -0.91 7.27 2.70
N ILE A 29 -0.73 7.63 3.96
CA ILE A 29 0.48 7.29 4.71
C ILE A 29 0.08 6.41 5.88
N GLU A 30 0.75 5.26 6.00
CA GLU A 30 0.55 4.35 7.13
C GLU A 30 1.89 3.75 7.54
N ASP A 31 1.98 3.34 8.80
CA ASP A 31 3.20 2.74 9.31
C ASP A 31 3.27 1.26 8.93
N CYS A 32 4.49 0.78 8.73
CA CYS A 32 4.73 -0.65 8.56
C CYS A 32 4.37 -1.38 9.86
N GLU A 33 3.72 -2.53 9.75
CA GLU A 33 3.31 -3.29 10.93
C GLU A 33 4.47 -3.95 11.65
N VAL A 34 5.61 -4.10 11.00
CA VAL A 34 6.78 -4.79 11.56
C VAL A 34 7.82 -3.80 12.06
N CYS A 35 8.28 -2.90 11.20
CA CYS A 35 9.34 -1.96 11.56
C CYS A 35 8.83 -0.60 12.00
N CYS A 36 7.53 -0.34 11.86
CA CYS A 36 6.88 0.90 12.29
C CYS A 36 7.41 2.16 11.61
N ASN A 37 8.07 2.02 10.48
CA ASN A 37 8.51 3.17 9.70
C ASN A 37 7.39 3.66 8.79
N PRO A 38 7.26 4.97 8.57
CA PRO A 38 6.18 5.49 7.74
C PRO A 38 6.37 5.12 6.27
N LEU A 39 5.27 4.75 5.63
CA LEU A 39 5.24 4.40 4.22
C LEU A 39 4.15 5.21 3.54
N GLU A 40 4.45 5.69 2.34
CA GLU A 40 3.45 6.32 1.49
C GLU A 40 2.92 5.29 0.51
N PHE A 41 1.59 5.11 0.50
CA PHE A 41 0.93 4.20 -0.43
C PHE A 41 0.23 5.00 -1.51
N GLU A 42 0.41 4.57 -2.74
CA GLU A 42 -0.21 5.19 -3.90
C GLU A 42 -0.78 4.08 -4.76
N LEU A 43 -2.06 4.17 -5.09
CA LEU A 43 -2.67 3.12 -5.89
C LEU A 43 -3.81 3.66 -6.73
N ASN A 44 -4.11 2.96 -7.81
CA ASN A 44 -5.19 3.29 -8.73
C ASN A 44 -6.03 2.05 -8.98
N ILE A 45 -7.35 2.25 -9.00
CA ILE A 45 -8.33 1.20 -9.24
C ILE A 45 -9.09 1.54 -10.53
N SER A 46 -9.28 0.54 -11.39
CA SER A 46 -10.06 0.67 -12.60
C SER A 46 -10.89 -0.60 -12.78
N ASN A 47 -12.21 -0.42 -13.04
CA ASN A 47 -13.14 -1.54 -13.22
C ASN A 47 -13.06 -2.55 -12.08
N ASN A 48 -12.95 -2.06 -10.84
CA ASN A 48 -12.82 -2.87 -9.63
C ASN A 48 -11.57 -3.73 -9.58
N HIS A 49 -10.56 -3.37 -10.38
CA HIS A 49 -9.26 -4.03 -10.39
C HIS A 49 -8.16 -3.08 -9.97
N LEU A 50 -7.16 -3.60 -9.29
CA LEU A 50 -5.99 -2.81 -8.92
C LEU A 50 -5.08 -2.65 -10.13
N GLU A 51 -4.99 -1.43 -10.65
CA GLU A 51 -4.19 -1.12 -11.83
C GLU A 51 -2.74 -0.79 -11.46
N TYR A 52 -2.54 -0.11 -10.33
CA TYR A 52 -1.23 0.36 -9.90
C TYR A 52 -1.15 0.35 -8.39
N PHE A 53 -0.01 -0.07 -7.87
CA PHE A 53 0.25 -0.06 -6.43
C PHE A 53 1.70 0.31 -6.19
N SER A 54 1.94 1.23 -5.27
CA SER A 54 3.29 1.61 -4.86
C SER A 54 3.33 1.81 -3.35
N ALA A 55 4.39 1.31 -2.73
CA ALA A 55 4.68 1.54 -1.33
C ALA A 55 6.09 2.11 -1.24
N ILE A 56 6.22 3.34 -0.76
CA ILE A 56 7.48 4.09 -0.76
C ILE A 56 7.84 4.44 0.67
N SER A 57 9.11 4.29 1.04
CA SER A 57 9.59 4.72 2.35
C SER A 57 9.72 6.24 2.36
N ILE A 58 9.25 6.87 3.43
CA ILE A 58 9.30 8.31 3.60
C ILE A 58 9.82 8.66 4.98
N GLY A 59 10.30 9.90 5.14
CA GLY A 59 10.75 10.40 6.44
C GLY A 59 12.06 9.82 6.92
N GLN A 60 12.82 9.20 6.07
CA GLN A 60 14.11 8.62 6.41
C GLN A 60 15.25 9.28 5.65
#